data_eac826ae6fd917ed0a1f5cc007f85eea
#
_entry.id   eac826ae6fd917ed0a1f5cc007f85eea
#
_cell.length_a   1.000
_cell.length_b   1.000
_cell.length_c   1.000
_cell.angle_alpha   90.00
_cell.angle_beta   90.00
_cell.angle_gamma   90.00
#
_symmetry.space_group_name_H-M   'P 1'
#
loop_
_entity.id
_entity.type
_entity.pdbx_description
1 polymer ?
#
loop_
_entity_poly.entity_id
_entity_poly.type
_entity_poly.pdbx_seq_one_letter_code
_entity_poly.pdbx_strand_id
1 'polypeptide(L)'
;MKQTCDVAIIGAGPYGLSVAAHLGMRGVNCRIFGKPLGTWAGHMPKNMTLKSEGFASNLSAPGSDFTMKAWSGRKGIAYEDQGLPIGLDTFLEYGEAFRRRFVPRLEDVQVTSLARKDDGFVLTLDTGETFEARNVVMAVGVTWFAHTPQNLAALPKDMISHSYDHRDTSGFKGREVAVIGTGSSAIDLAHQLQESGASPHIIGRADHIQYNCTPDPEREKLLYKLQNPPSTIGRGWRSYFCAEAPLLFYRMPKQLKERAIRSHMHPAAGWFMREQVEGRIPTTLGHTPVAAQAKDGRAVLTLADGAGAQTTQSFDHVIAATGYRVNLKRVPFLSESLRSQIALTNTSPLVSDNFETSIPGLYAIGLSAMEMFGPLMRFMVGAEFAAPRVAAHLERKIAMPKRQRAA
;
A
#
# COMPACT_ATOMS: atom_id res chain seq x y z
N MET A 1 10.06 26.19 -25.66
CA MET A 1 9.69 24.84 -26.15
C MET A 1 8.92 24.16 -25.04
N LYS A 2 7.75 23.56 -25.29
CA LYS A 2 7.05 22.77 -24.26
C LYS A 2 7.92 21.58 -23.88
N GLN A 3 8.18 21.40 -22.60
CA GLN A 3 8.87 20.20 -22.13
C GLN A 3 7.99 18.97 -22.41
N THR A 4 8.57 17.95 -23.02
CA THR A 4 7.88 16.69 -23.33
C THR A 4 8.69 15.52 -22.81
N CYS A 5 8.03 14.48 -22.25
CA CYS A 5 8.66 13.22 -21.90
C CYS A 5 7.89 12.04 -22.48
N ASP A 6 8.53 10.90 -22.60
CA ASP A 6 7.84 9.69 -23.08
C ASP A 6 6.96 9.07 -22.00
N VAL A 7 7.40 9.14 -20.74
CA VAL A 7 6.68 8.58 -19.58
C VAL A 7 6.75 9.53 -18.40
N ALA A 8 5.61 9.88 -17.81
CA ALA A 8 5.52 10.51 -16.50
C ALA A 8 5.07 9.48 -15.45
N ILE A 9 5.78 9.38 -14.33
CA ILE A 9 5.45 8.47 -13.22
C ILE A 9 4.98 9.32 -12.04
N ILE A 10 3.75 9.09 -11.59
CA ILE A 10 3.13 9.79 -10.46
C ILE A 10 3.21 8.92 -9.22
N GLY A 11 4.06 9.29 -8.28
CA GLY A 11 4.33 8.57 -7.04
C GLY A 11 5.71 7.92 -7.00
N ALA A 12 6.48 8.25 -5.97
CA ALA A 12 7.84 7.82 -5.73
C ALA A 12 7.96 6.78 -4.59
N GLY A 13 6.94 5.94 -4.43
CA GLY A 13 6.95 4.75 -3.58
C GLY A 13 7.67 3.56 -4.24
N PRO A 14 7.65 2.36 -3.61
CA PRO A 14 8.34 1.17 -4.12
C PRO A 14 8.04 0.84 -5.58
N TYR A 15 6.77 0.92 -5.98
CA TYR A 15 6.36 0.67 -7.37
C TYR A 15 6.88 1.72 -8.34
N GLY A 16 6.73 3.02 -8.02
CA GLY A 16 7.18 4.09 -8.89
C GLY A 16 8.69 4.11 -9.06
N LEU A 17 9.45 3.96 -7.96
CA LEU A 17 10.92 3.87 -8.01
C LEU A 17 11.39 2.67 -8.84
N SER A 18 10.74 1.52 -8.68
CA SER A 18 11.09 0.32 -9.45
C SER A 18 10.80 0.50 -10.94
N VAL A 19 9.62 1.05 -11.32
CA VAL A 19 9.31 1.34 -12.74
C VAL A 19 10.31 2.34 -13.32
N ALA A 20 10.65 3.41 -12.60
CA ALA A 20 11.63 4.39 -13.05
C ALA A 20 13.02 3.78 -13.26
N ALA A 21 13.46 2.90 -12.35
CA ALA A 21 14.72 2.17 -12.50
C ALA A 21 14.73 1.29 -13.74
N HIS A 22 13.66 0.53 -13.98
CA HIS A 22 13.53 -0.32 -15.17
C HIS A 22 13.45 0.48 -16.49
N LEU A 23 12.79 1.63 -16.51
CA LEU A 23 12.72 2.53 -17.68
C LEU A 23 14.06 3.21 -17.94
N GLY A 24 14.73 3.71 -16.88
CA GLY A 24 16.04 4.36 -17.01
C GLY A 24 17.10 3.43 -17.60
N MET A 25 17.14 2.15 -17.17
CA MET A 25 18.06 1.15 -17.74
C MET A 25 17.76 0.79 -19.20
N ARG A 26 16.54 1.09 -19.69
CA ARG A 26 16.14 0.93 -21.09
C ARG A 26 16.33 2.20 -21.93
N GLY A 27 16.88 3.27 -21.35
CA GLY A 27 17.08 4.54 -22.04
C GLY A 27 15.77 5.29 -22.36
N VAL A 28 14.66 4.95 -21.71
CA VAL A 28 13.39 5.64 -21.91
C VAL A 28 13.43 7.00 -21.20
N ASN A 29 13.04 8.07 -21.91
CA ASN A 29 12.94 9.41 -21.34
C ASN A 29 11.73 9.48 -20.38
N CYS A 30 11.98 9.31 -19.09
CA CYS A 30 10.95 9.37 -18.05
C CYS A 30 11.24 10.43 -17.00
N ARG A 31 10.16 11.05 -16.50
CA ARG A 31 10.14 11.90 -15.31
C ARG A 31 9.34 11.20 -14.21
N ILE A 32 9.81 11.27 -12.98
CA ILE A 32 9.11 10.70 -11.81
C ILE A 32 8.91 11.77 -10.75
N PHE A 33 7.71 11.84 -10.19
CA PHE A 33 7.25 12.89 -9.30
C PHE A 33 6.77 12.34 -7.97
N GLY A 34 7.10 13.05 -6.89
CA GLY A 34 6.65 12.80 -5.53
C GLY A 34 7.79 12.57 -4.55
N LYS A 35 7.46 12.66 -3.27
CA LYS A 35 8.43 12.46 -2.19
C LYS A 35 8.92 11.00 -2.17
N PRO A 36 10.24 10.76 -2.17
CA PRO A 36 10.78 9.40 -2.09
C PRO A 36 10.25 8.65 -0.88
N LEU A 37 9.64 7.48 -1.09
CA LEU A 37 8.98 6.69 -0.05
C LEU A 37 8.05 7.49 0.86
N GLY A 38 7.40 8.54 0.33
CA GLY A 38 6.67 9.55 1.11
C GLY A 38 5.63 8.99 2.08
N THR A 39 4.87 7.95 1.69
CA THR A 39 3.92 7.26 2.58
C THR A 39 4.65 6.60 3.76
N TRP A 40 5.80 5.97 3.53
CA TRP A 40 6.60 5.34 4.58
C TRP A 40 7.23 6.37 5.51
N ALA A 41 7.81 7.41 4.93
CA ALA A 41 8.48 8.47 5.69
C ALA A 41 7.53 9.40 6.45
N GLY A 42 6.31 9.62 5.95
CA GLY A 42 5.37 10.62 6.48
C GLY A 42 4.18 10.06 7.26
N HIS A 43 3.76 8.82 6.98
CA HIS A 43 2.47 8.30 7.45
C HIS A 43 2.57 6.95 8.19
N MET A 44 3.72 6.26 8.09
CA MET A 44 3.92 5.06 8.90
C MET A 44 4.38 5.45 10.30
N PRO A 45 3.91 4.74 11.33
CA PRO A 45 4.28 5.00 12.71
C PRO A 45 5.80 5.02 12.93
N LYS A 46 6.30 5.94 13.74
CA LYS A 46 7.72 5.95 14.17
C LYS A 46 8.06 4.60 14.82
N ASN A 47 9.30 4.15 14.63
CA ASN A 47 9.80 2.88 15.20
C ASN A 47 9.05 1.63 14.72
N MET A 48 8.16 1.74 13.72
CA MET A 48 7.52 0.58 13.12
C MET A 48 8.57 -0.35 12.48
N THR A 49 8.32 -1.64 12.52
CA THR A 49 9.03 -2.63 11.72
C THR A 49 8.16 -3.12 10.57
N LEU A 50 8.78 -3.46 9.44
CA LEU A 50 8.08 -4.03 8.30
C LEU A 50 7.46 -5.38 8.68
N LYS A 51 6.33 -5.69 8.06
CA LYS A 51 5.65 -6.98 8.25
C LYS A 51 6.07 -8.01 7.20
N SER A 52 6.76 -7.55 6.15
CA SER A 52 7.41 -8.43 5.18
C SER A 52 8.71 -8.98 5.74
N GLU A 53 9.00 -10.22 5.42
CA GLU A 53 10.30 -10.83 5.68
C GLU A 53 11.40 -10.14 4.87
N GLY A 54 12.66 -10.28 5.28
CA GLY A 54 13.79 -9.62 4.66
C GLY A 54 13.87 -9.86 3.15
N PHE A 55 13.72 -11.12 2.72
CA PHE A 55 13.78 -11.49 1.30
C PHE A 55 12.65 -10.87 0.45
N ALA A 56 11.54 -10.47 1.06
CA ALA A 56 10.38 -9.86 0.40
C ALA A 56 10.33 -8.32 0.56
N SER A 57 11.43 -7.70 0.99
CA SER A 57 11.51 -6.26 1.27
C SER A 57 12.38 -5.49 0.28
N ASN A 58 12.50 -6.00 -0.95
CA ASN A 58 13.31 -5.40 -2.00
C ASN A 58 12.55 -4.39 -2.85
N LEU A 59 13.29 -3.45 -3.41
CA LEU A 59 12.93 -2.66 -4.59
C LEU A 59 13.48 -3.34 -5.84
N SER A 60 12.82 -3.20 -7.00
CA SER A 60 13.19 -3.91 -8.22
C SER A 60 13.97 -3.03 -9.19
N ALA A 61 15.16 -3.48 -9.59
CA ALA A 61 15.94 -2.88 -10.68
C ALA A 61 16.53 -3.97 -11.58
N PRO A 62 16.67 -3.74 -12.92
CA PRO A 62 17.16 -4.73 -13.86
C PRO A 62 18.59 -5.17 -13.55
N GLY A 63 18.85 -6.49 -13.62
CA GLY A 63 20.21 -7.05 -13.49
C GLY A 63 20.93 -6.63 -12.21
N SER A 64 20.19 -6.25 -11.19
CA SER A 64 20.75 -5.64 -9.99
C SER A 64 20.79 -6.62 -8.82
N ASP A 65 21.95 -6.68 -8.18
CA ASP A 65 22.17 -7.28 -6.87
C ASP A 65 21.83 -6.33 -5.71
N PHE A 66 21.21 -5.18 -5.97
CA PHE A 66 20.89 -4.16 -4.97
C PHE A 66 19.66 -4.54 -4.16
N THR A 67 19.74 -5.72 -3.55
CA THR A 67 18.73 -6.22 -2.62
C THR A 67 18.93 -5.64 -1.22
N MET A 68 17.91 -5.72 -0.37
CA MET A 68 18.02 -5.38 1.05
C MET A 68 19.18 -6.14 1.71
N LYS A 69 19.30 -7.46 1.44
CA LYS A 69 20.39 -8.31 1.91
C LYS A 69 21.78 -7.78 1.54
N ALA A 70 21.98 -7.53 0.25
CA ALA A 70 23.27 -7.07 -0.25
C ALA A 70 23.60 -5.66 0.23
N TRP A 71 22.61 -4.79 0.36
CA TRP A 71 22.78 -3.43 0.88
C TRP A 71 23.11 -3.44 2.37
N SER A 72 22.35 -4.19 3.19
CA SER A 72 22.60 -4.34 4.63
C SER A 72 23.99 -4.92 4.91
N GLY A 73 24.40 -5.94 4.16
CA GLY A 73 25.74 -6.52 4.27
C GLY A 73 26.85 -5.49 4.01
N ARG A 74 26.70 -4.63 2.98
CA ARG A 74 27.67 -3.54 2.70
C ARG A 74 27.72 -2.47 3.80
N LYS A 75 26.62 -2.33 4.56
CA LYS A 75 26.49 -1.34 5.65
C LYS A 75 26.83 -1.92 7.03
N GLY A 76 27.04 -3.23 7.15
CA GLY A 76 27.20 -3.89 8.45
C GLY A 76 25.92 -3.89 9.30
N ILE A 77 24.74 -3.78 8.66
CA ILE A 77 23.44 -3.81 9.34
C ILE A 77 23.00 -5.27 9.46
N ALA A 78 22.52 -5.66 10.64
CA ALA A 78 21.97 -7.00 10.86
C ALA A 78 20.80 -7.28 9.88
N TYR A 79 20.84 -8.43 9.25
CA TYR A 79 19.84 -8.85 8.27
C TYR A 79 19.69 -10.37 8.29
N GLU A 80 18.43 -10.80 8.25
CA GLU A 80 18.07 -12.20 8.01
C GLU A 80 17.00 -12.26 6.90
N ASP A 81 17.05 -13.31 6.10
CA ASP A 81 16.02 -13.53 5.06
C ASP A 81 14.64 -13.71 5.70
N GLN A 82 14.57 -14.31 6.91
CA GLN A 82 13.35 -14.52 7.69
C GLN A 82 13.63 -14.32 9.18
N GLY A 83 12.61 -13.88 9.92
CA GLY A 83 12.65 -13.87 11.39
C GLY A 83 13.32 -12.66 12.04
N LEU A 84 13.98 -11.80 11.29
CA LEU A 84 14.47 -10.51 11.78
C LEU A 84 13.69 -9.38 11.13
N PRO A 85 12.76 -8.74 11.85
CA PRO A 85 11.97 -7.64 11.30
C PRO A 85 12.84 -6.44 10.91
N ILE A 86 12.64 -5.91 9.71
CA ILE A 86 13.36 -4.73 9.22
C ILE A 86 12.73 -3.47 9.81
N GLY A 87 13.52 -2.64 10.47
CA GLY A 87 13.09 -1.34 10.97
C GLY A 87 12.73 -0.38 9.83
N LEU A 88 11.76 0.49 10.08
CA LEU A 88 11.31 1.50 9.11
C LEU A 88 12.46 2.39 8.64
N ASP A 89 13.32 2.85 9.56
CA ASP A 89 14.44 3.73 9.22
C ASP A 89 15.46 3.01 8.32
N THR A 90 15.77 1.75 8.61
CA THR A 90 16.61 0.90 7.75
C THR A 90 16.03 0.76 6.34
N PHE A 91 14.72 0.57 6.23
CA PHE A 91 14.05 0.51 4.92
C PHE A 91 14.08 1.85 4.18
N LEU A 92 13.90 2.97 4.88
CA LEU A 92 13.98 4.31 4.30
C LEU A 92 15.40 4.62 3.79
N GLU A 93 16.44 4.26 4.55
CA GLU A 93 17.84 4.40 4.12
C GLU A 93 18.16 3.55 2.88
N TYR A 94 17.69 2.32 2.86
CA TYR A 94 17.81 1.42 1.70
C TYR A 94 17.11 2.03 0.47
N GLY A 95 15.89 2.50 0.63
CA GLY A 95 15.11 3.09 -0.46
C GLY A 95 15.74 4.39 -0.98
N GLU A 96 16.32 5.22 -0.11
CA GLU A 96 17.05 6.41 -0.54
C GLU A 96 18.35 6.04 -1.26
N ALA A 97 19.07 5.01 -0.81
CA ALA A 97 20.26 4.50 -1.51
C ALA A 97 19.89 3.92 -2.90
N PHE A 98 18.75 3.22 -3.01
CA PHE A 98 18.19 2.77 -4.28
C PHE A 98 17.86 3.95 -5.20
N ARG A 99 17.15 4.96 -4.69
CA ARG A 99 16.81 6.18 -5.44
C ARG A 99 18.06 6.86 -6.01
N ARG A 100 19.07 7.08 -5.18
CA ARG A 100 20.33 7.74 -5.62
C ARG A 100 21.01 6.97 -6.74
N ARG A 101 21.00 5.64 -6.69
CA ARG A 101 21.67 4.78 -7.67
C ARG A 101 20.90 4.66 -8.99
N PHE A 102 19.60 4.44 -8.93
CA PHE A 102 18.81 4.07 -10.10
C PHE A 102 17.86 5.15 -10.59
N VAL A 103 17.49 6.11 -9.74
CA VAL A 103 16.51 7.16 -10.03
C VAL A 103 17.04 8.55 -9.59
N PRO A 104 18.26 8.94 -10.00
CA PRO A 104 18.89 10.17 -9.49
C PRO A 104 18.14 11.45 -9.87
N ARG A 105 17.32 11.40 -10.93
CA ARG A 105 16.55 12.54 -11.45
C ARG A 105 15.12 12.61 -10.92
N LEU A 106 14.82 11.95 -9.79
CA LEU A 106 13.51 12.07 -9.15
C LEU A 106 13.24 13.52 -8.75
N GLU A 107 12.02 13.99 -9.03
CA GLU A 107 11.55 15.33 -8.71
C GLU A 107 10.61 15.27 -7.49
N ASP A 108 11.05 15.85 -6.37
CA ASP A 108 10.26 15.90 -5.11
C ASP A 108 9.23 17.04 -5.18
N VAL A 109 8.32 16.94 -6.14
CA VAL A 109 7.19 17.85 -6.39
C VAL A 109 5.93 17.04 -6.63
N GLN A 110 4.76 17.67 -6.43
CA GLN A 110 3.46 17.00 -6.56
C GLN A 110 2.82 17.29 -7.91
N VAL A 111 2.24 16.27 -8.53
CA VAL A 111 1.32 16.46 -9.67
C VAL A 111 -0.03 16.89 -9.13
N THR A 112 -0.48 18.07 -9.50
CA THR A 112 -1.75 18.68 -9.08
C THR A 112 -2.86 18.50 -10.11
N SER A 113 -2.51 18.26 -11.39
CA SER A 113 -3.48 18.00 -12.46
C SER A 113 -2.95 17.01 -13.48
N LEU A 114 -3.81 16.12 -13.94
CA LEU A 114 -3.60 15.21 -15.04
C LEU A 114 -4.84 15.23 -15.91
N ALA A 115 -4.68 15.62 -17.18
CA ALA A 115 -5.73 15.62 -18.17
C ALA A 115 -5.26 14.99 -19.48
N ARG A 116 -6.22 14.45 -20.26
CA ARG A 116 -5.94 13.95 -21.60
C ARG A 116 -5.76 15.13 -22.55
N LYS A 117 -4.80 15.02 -23.46
CA LYS A 117 -4.58 15.97 -24.53
C LYS A 117 -4.09 15.24 -25.77
N ASP A 118 -4.84 15.32 -26.85
CA ASP A 118 -4.54 14.63 -28.11
C ASP A 118 -4.24 13.13 -27.88
N ASP A 119 -3.10 12.66 -28.33
CA ASP A 119 -2.63 11.28 -28.16
C ASP A 119 -1.87 11.03 -26.85
N GLY A 120 -1.82 12.03 -25.96
CA GLY A 120 -1.06 11.95 -24.69
C GLY A 120 -1.78 12.63 -23.54
N PHE A 121 -1.00 13.20 -22.66
CA PHE A 121 -1.46 13.79 -21.40
C PHE A 121 -0.77 15.13 -21.17
N VAL A 122 -1.46 16.04 -20.49
CA VAL A 122 -0.89 17.25 -19.91
C VAL A 122 -0.92 17.11 -18.40
N LEU A 123 0.21 17.42 -17.76
CA LEU A 123 0.39 17.40 -16.31
C LEU A 123 0.75 18.80 -15.82
N THR A 124 0.22 19.17 -14.66
CA THR A 124 0.61 20.38 -13.93
C THR A 124 1.20 19.97 -12.58
N LEU A 125 2.30 20.58 -12.20
CA LEU A 125 2.96 20.40 -10.92
C LEU A 125 2.53 21.48 -9.92
N ASP A 126 2.77 21.25 -8.64
CA ASP A 126 2.55 22.24 -7.56
C ASP A 126 3.45 23.47 -7.69
N THR A 127 4.55 23.38 -8.43
CA THR A 127 5.42 24.50 -8.82
C THR A 127 4.80 25.42 -9.86
N GLY A 128 3.66 25.04 -10.47
CA GLY A 128 3.03 25.72 -11.60
C GLY A 128 3.56 25.29 -12.97
N GLU A 129 4.61 24.46 -13.04
CA GLU A 129 5.10 23.90 -14.31
C GLU A 129 4.01 23.04 -14.97
N THR A 130 3.84 23.21 -16.27
CA THR A 130 2.96 22.36 -17.10
C THR A 130 3.77 21.76 -18.24
N PHE A 131 3.65 20.45 -18.43
CA PHE A 131 4.36 19.70 -19.45
C PHE A 131 3.49 18.60 -20.06
N GLU A 132 3.95 18.04 -21.18
CA GLU A 132 3.25 16.96 -21.89
C GLU A 132 3.99 15.64 -21.73
N ALA A 133 3.23 14.55 -21.53
CA ALA A 133 3.74 13.18 -21.49
C ALA A 133 2.95 12.29 -22.46
N ARG A 134 3.65 11.40 -23.16
CA ARG A 134 2.98 10.42 -24.04
C ARG A 134 2.27 9.34 -23.24
N ASN A 135 2.87 8.93 -22.14
CA ASN A 135 2.33 7.89 -21.26
C ASN A 135 2.45 8.35 -19.79
N VAL A 136 1.52 7.87 -18.96
CA VAL A 136 1.50 8.15 -17.52
C VAL A 136 1.37 6.86 -16.74
N VAL A 137 2.19 6.68 -15.72
CA VAL A 137 2.10 5.57 -14.74
C VAL A 137 1.65 6.11 -13.40
N MET A 138 0.45 5.75 -12.97
CA MET A 138 -0.07 6.07 -11.63
C MET A 138 0.42 5.03 -10.63
N ALA A 139 1.40 5.40 -9.79
CA ALA A 139 1.99 4.60 -8.72
C ALA A 139 1.65 5.18 -7.34
N VAL A 140 0.39 5.60 -7.14
CA VAL A 140 -0.08 6.43 -6.02
C VAL A 140 -0.19 5.69 -4.67
N GLY A 141 0.03 4.38 -4.65
CA GLY A 141 0.01 3.58 -3.42
C GLY A 141 -1.32 3.66 -2.67
N VAL A 142 -1.26 4.00 -1.38
CA VAL A 142 -2.43 4.11 -0.48
C VAL A 142 -2.86 5.55 -0.21
N THR A 143 -2.14 6.54 -0.72
CA THR A 143 -2.23 7.97 -0.34
C THR A 143 -3.67 8.52 -0.31
N TRP A 144 -4.50 8.14 -1.27
CA TRP A 144 -5.86 8.66 -1.41
C TRP A 144 -6.94 7.67 -0.94
N PHE A 145 -6.56 6.53 -0.40
CA PHE A 145 -7.47 5.39 -0.24
C PHE A 145 -7.78 5.01 1.21
N ALA A 146 -7.34 5.81 2.19
CA ALA A 146 -7.72 5.63 3.59
C ALA A 146 -9.25 5.54 3.72
N HIS A 147 -9.76 4.51 4.40
CA HIS A 147 -11.20 4.25 4.47
C HIS A 147 -11.71 4.34 5.90
N THR A 148 -12.54 5.34 6.17
CA THR A 148 -13.31 5.45 7.41
C THR A 148 -14.75 5.00 7.14
N PRO A 149 -15.29 4.01 7.88
CA PRO A 149 -16.69 3.61 7.76
C PRO A 149 -17.67 4.76 8.03
N GLN A 150 -18.79 4.76 7.30
CA GLN A 150 -19.74 5.88 7.34
C GLN A 150 -20.32 6.13 8.73
N ASN A 151 -20.59 5.08 9.49
CA ASN A 151 -21.09 5.17 10.87
C ASN A 151 -20.10 5.84 11.84
N LEU A 152 -18.80 5.73 11.58
CA LEU A 152 -17.75 6.44 12.35
C LEU A 152 -17.53 7.86 11.82
N ALA A 153 -17.69 8.08 10.52
CA ALA A 153 -17.53 9.39 9.90
C ALA A 153 -18.60 10.42 10.34
N ALA A 154 -19.61 10.00 11.09
CA ALA A 154 -20.59 10.88 11.74
C ALA A 154 -20.00 11.67 12.93
N LEU A 155 -18.86 11.24 13.48
CA LEU A 155 -18.17 11.98 14.55
C LEU A 155 -17.56 13.29 14.02
N PRO A 156 -17.47 14.34 14.86
CA PRO A 156 -16.70 15.54 14.55
C PRO A 156 -15.26 15.22 14.16
N LYS A 157 -14.68 15.99 13.25
CA LYS A 157 -13.33 15.76 12.72
C LYS A 157 -12.20 15.79 13.76
N ASP A 158 -12.40 16.47 14.85
CA ASP A 158 -11.49 16.55 16.00
C ASP A 158 -11.58 15.30 16.91
N MET A 159 -12.63 14.51 16.78
CA MET A 159 -12.86 13.28 17.54
C MET A 159 -12.56 12.00 16.76
N ILE A 160 -12.34 12.09 15.45
CA ILE A 160 -12.03 10.94 14.60
C ILE A 160 -10.92 11.25 13.62
N SER A 161 -10.04 10.26 13.41
CA SER A 161 -8.98 10.28 12.40
C SER A 161 -8.76 8.89 11.80
N HIS A 162 -7.93 8.79 10.79
CA HIS A 162 -7.52 7.50 10.25
C HIS A 162 -6.09 7.16 10.70
N SER A 163 -5.75 5.88 10.80
CA SER A 163 -4.39 5.44 11.15
C SER A 163 -3.30 5.99 10.22
N TYR A 164 -3.65 6.36 8.99
CA TYR A 164 -2.77 7.02 8.02
C TYR A 164 -2.31 8.42 8.48
N ASP A 165 -3.05 9.07 9.36
CA ASP A 165 -2.80 10.46 9.78
C ASP A 165 -1.77 10.54 10.93
N HIS A 166 -1.39 9.39 11.50
CA HIS A 166 -0.60 9.34 12.74
C HIS A 166 0.75 8.64 12.54
N ARG A 167 1.78 9.44 12.25
CA ARG A 167 3.18 9.02 12.35
C ARG A 167 3.69 9.12 13.79
N ASP A 168 3.24 10.13 14.51
CA ASP A 168 3.58 10.44 15.90
C ASP A 168 2.32 10.44 16.74
N THR A 169 2.33 9.67 17.82
CA THR A 169 1.20 9.51 18.72
C THR A 169 1.33 10.31 20.02
N SER A 170 2.39 11.11 20.17
CA SER A 170 2.65 11.89 21.39
C SER A 170 1.53 12.88 21.76
N GLY A 171 0.79 13.38 20.78
CA GLY A 171 -0.37 14.25 20.99
C GLY A 171 -1.57 13.59 21.68
N PHE A 172 -1.54 12.26 21.87
CA PHE A 172 -2.59 11.51 22.57
C PHE A 172 -2.25 11.19 24.03
N LYS A 173 -1.12 11.65 24.54
CA LYS A 173 -0.72 11.41 25.94
C LYS A 173 -1.85 11.74 26.92
N GLY A 174 -2.18 10.79 27.82
CA GLY A 174 -3.23 10.90 28.82
C GLY A 174 -4.65 10.75 28.28
N ARG A 175 -4.85 10.51 26.97
CA ARG A 175 -6.17 10.34 26.34
C ARG A 175 -6.56 8.87 26.22
N GLU A 176 -7.85 8.60 26.37
CA GLU A 176 -8.46 7.31 26.07
C GLU A 176 -8.79 7.24 24.57
N VAL A 177 -8.17 6.31 23.84
CA VAL A 177 -8.25 6.26 22.38
C VAL A 177 -8.79 4.91 21.90
N ALA A 178 -9.94 4.91 21.23
CA ALA A 178 -10.45 3.73 20.54
C ALA A 178 -9.70 3.51 19.22
N VAL A 179 -9.11 2.34 19.03
CA VAL A 179 -8.47 1.93 17.76
C VAL A 179 -9.37 0.89 17.09
N ILE A 180 -10.00 1.27 15.97
CA ILE A 180 -10.98 0.42 15.28
C ILE A 180 -10.30 -0.42 14.22
N GLY A 181 -10.16 -1.71 14.48
CA GLY A 181 -9.53 -2.70 13.61
C GLY A 181 -8.61 -3.64 14.37
N THR A 182 -8.30 -4.80 13.76
CA THR A 182 -7.37 -5.82 14.29
C THR A 182 -6.24 -6.14 13.31
N GLY A 183 -6.08 -5.32 12.29
CA GLY A 183 -5.01 -5.47 11.30
C GLY A 183 -3.68 -4.85 11.77
N SER A 184 -2.64 -5.02 10.96
CA SER A 184 -1.29 -4.55 11.24
C SER A 184 -1.24 -3.09 11.72
N SER A 185 -1.90 -2.17 10.99
CA SER A 185 -1.89 -0.75 11.36
C SER A 185 -2.57 -0.47 12.71
N ALA A 186 -3.61 -1.23 13.07
CA ALA A 186 -4.29 -1.08 14.36
C ALA A 186 -3.37 -1.50 15.51
N ILE A 187 -2.70 -2.63 15.35
CA ILE A 187 -1.84 -3.21 16.38
C ILE A 187 -0.59 -2.37 16.61
N ASP A 188 0.10 -1.97 15.53
CA ASP A 188 1.27 -1.09 15.64
C ASP A 188 0.93 0.26 16.26
N LEU A 189 -0.21 0.85 15.85
CA LEU A 189 -0.64 2.14 16.36
C LEU A 189 -1.07 2.07 17.83
N ALA A 190 -1.80 1.02 18.22
CA ALA A 190 -2.22 0.83 19.62
C ALA A 190 -1.00 0.68 20.54
N HIS A 191 0.00 -0.08 20.12
CA HIS A 191 1.26 -0.18 20.87
C HIS A 191 1.95 1.17 21.00
N GLN A 192 2.06 1.95 19.93
CA GLN A 192 2.70 3.27 19.98
C GLN A 192 1.91 4.29 20.81
N LEU A 193 0.59 4.24 20.79
CA LEU A 193 -0.26 5.06 21.66
C LEU A 193 0.06 4.76 23.12
N GLN A 194 0.18 3.47 23.50
CA GLN A 194 0.54 3.06 24.84
C GLN A 194 1.94 3.57 25.24
N GLU A 195 2.93 3.39 24.36
CA GLU A 195 4.30 3.89 24.57
C GLU A 195 4.35 5.43 24.71
N SER A 196 3.45 6.14 24.05
CA SER A 196 3.32 7.61 24.14
C SER A 196 2.56 8.07 25.39
N GLY A 197 2.08 7.14 26.24
CA GLY A 197 1.34 7.45 27.47
C GLY A 197 -0.14 7.72 27.25
N ALA A 198 -0.73 7.30 26.13
CA ALA A 198 -2.17 7.22 25.94
C ALA A 198 -2.72 5.90 26.48
N SER A 199 -4.04 5.79 26.61
CA SER A 199 -4.78 4.59 26.98
C SER A 199 -5.53 4.05 25.75
N PRO A 200 -4.89 3.24 24.88
CA PRO A 200 -5.54 2.68 23.71
C PRO A 200 -6.48 1.53 24.08
N HIS A 201 -7.57 1.38 23.32
CA HIS A 201 -8.49 0.26 23.40
C HIS A 201 -8.76 -0.26 21.98
N ILE A 202 -8.41 -1.51 21.70
CA ILE A 202 -8.61 -2.12 20.39
C ILE A 202 -10.03 -2.67 20.27
N ILE A 203 -10.75 -2.25 19.23
CA ILE A 203 -12.11 -2.72 18.93
C ILE A 203 -12.10 -3.38 17.56
N GLY A 204 -12.56 -4.64 17.48
CA GLY A 204 -12.52 -5.39 16.24
C GLY A 204 -13.69 -6.36 16.06
N ARG A 205 -14.14 -6.48 14.80
CA ARG A 205 -15.19 -7.42 14.40
C ARG A 205 -14.74 -8.89 14.42
N ALA A 206 -13.43 -9.14 14.31
CA ALA A 206 -12.86 -10.47 14.46
C ALA A 206 -12.87 -10.87 15.94
N ASP A 207 -13.02 -12.15 16.23
CA ASP A 207 -13.00 -12.72 17.58
C ASP A 207 -11.58 -12.89 18.13
N HIS A 208 -10.57 -12.72 17.29
CA HIS A 208 -9.16 -12.78 17.65
C HIS A 208 -8.31 -11.81 16.82
N ILE A 209 -7.12 -11.48 17.30
CA ILE A 209 -6.11 -10.75 16.55
C ILE A 209 -5.26 -11.77 15.79
N GLN A 210 -5.17 -11.61 14.48
CA GLN A 210 -4.34 -12.47 13.65
C GLN A 210 -2.90 -11.94 13.62
N TYR A 211 -1.94 -12.80 13.94
CA TYR A 211 -0.52 -12.53 13.81
C TYR A 211 0.11 -13.35 12.69
N ASN A 212 1.14 -12.83 12.07
CA ASN A 212 1.99 -13.58 11.16
C ASN A 212 2.65 -14.75 11.91
N CYS A 213 3.05 -15.76 11.16
CA CYS A 213 3.71 -16.92 11.74
C CYS A 213 5.06 -16.55 12.35
N THR A 214 5.31 -16.98 13.58
CA THR A 214 6.65 -16.98 14.19
C THR A 214 7.63 -17.79 13.36
N PRO A 215 8.90 -17.39 13.25
CA PRO A 215 9.95 -18.23 12.67
C PRO A 215 10.00 -19.58 13.43
N ASP A 216 10.06 -20.67 12.66
CA ASP A 216 10.05 -22.02 13.22
C ASP A 216 10.89 -22.92 12.31
N PRO A 217 12.00 -23.52 12.81
CA PRO A 217 12.87 -24.42 12.05
C PRO A 217 12.15 -25.63 11.45
N GLU A 218 11.09 -26.12 12.10
CA GLU A 218 10.28 -27.24 11.58
C GLU A 218 9.63 -26.91 10.23
N ARG A 219 9.34 -25.62 9.99
CA ARG A 219 8.77 -25.14 8.72
C ARG A 219 9.77 -25.12 7.57
N GLU A 220 11.04 -25.29 7.84
CA GLU A 220 12.10 -25.40 6.83
C GLU A 220 12.29 -26.82 6.33
N LYS A 221 11.69 -27.83 6.98
CA LYS A 221 11.72 -29.22 6.54
C LYS A 221 11.03 -29.39 5.18
N LEU A 222 11.61 -30.24 4.34
CA LEU A 222 11.16 -30.47 2.96
C LEU A 222 9.66 -30.84 2.87
N LEU A 223 9.20 -31.74 3.72
CA LEU A 223 7.80 -32.18 3.72
C LEU A 223 6.84 -31.03 4.04
N TYR A 224 7.18 -30.19 5.02
CA TYR A 224 6.39 -29.01 5.34
C TYR A 224 6.35 -28.02 4.16
N LYS A 225 7.49 -27.78 3.49
CA LYS A 225 7.58 -26.90 2.31
C LYS A 225 6.75 -27.42 1.13
N LEU A 226 6.68 -28.72 0.94
CA LEU A 226 5.83 -29.31 -0.10
C LEU A 226 4.33 -29.12 0.19
N GLN A 227 3.93 -29.22 1.44
CA GLN A 227 2.53 -28.99 1.86
C GLN A 227 2.18 -27.49 1.93
N ASN A 228 3.14 -26.66 2.33
CA ASN A 228 2.99 -25.23 2.54
C ASN A 228 4.14 -24.47 1.84
N PRO A 229 4.13 -24.39 0.50
CA PRO A 229 5.21 -23.75 -0.24
C PRO A 229 5.38 -22.30 0.20
N PRO A 230 6.64 -21.86 0.41
CA PRO A 230 6.94 -20.48 0.73
C PRO A 230 6.70 -19.58 -0.49
N SER A 231 6.25 -18.35 -0.25
CA SER A 231 6.18 -17.31 -1.27
C SER A 231 6.49 -15.95 -0.66
N THR A 232 6.66 -14.94 -1.50
CA THR A 232 6.98 -13.58 -1.09
C THR A 232 5.89 -12.89 -0.26
N ILE A 233 4.66 -13.43 -0.26
CA ILE A 233 3.53 -12.86 0.51
C ILE A 233 3.03 -13.77 1.61
N GLY A 234 3.66 -14.94 1.81
CA GLY A 234 3.31 -15.89 2.87
C GLY A 234 3.46 -17.34 2.44
N ARG A 235 3.12 -18.27 3.33
CA ARG A 235 3.23 -19.71 3.10
C ARG A 235 1.89 -20.32 2.66
N GLY A 236 1.95 -21.45 1.97
CA GLY A 236 0.81 -22.23 1.52
C GLY A 236 0.46 -22.00 0.05
N TRP A 237 -0.19 -22.99 -0.56
CA TRP A 237 -0.49 -23.02 -2.00
C TRP A 237 -1.32 -21.81 -2.47
N ARG A 238 -2.20 -21.27 -1.64
CA ARG A 238 -2.98 -20.07 -2.01
C ARG A 238 -2.09 -18.84 -2.12
N SER A 239 -1.21 -18.61 -1.13
CA SER A 239 -0.24 -17.51 -1.15
C SER A 239 0.73 -17.68 -2.31
N TYR A 240 1.24 -18.90 -2.51
CA TYR A 240 2.13 -19.24 -3.60
C TYR A 240 1.50 -18.91 -4.96
N PHE A 241 0.27 -19.38 -5.21
CA PHE A 241 -0.45 -19.06 -6.45
C PHE A 241 -0.63 -17.56 -6.65
N CYS A 242 -1.02 -16.81 -5.62
CA CYS A 242 -1.20 -15.36 -5.72
C CYS A 242 0.11 -14.59 -5.96
N ALA A 243 1.25 -15.11 -5.48
CA ALA A 243 2.56 -14.49 -5.62
C ALA A 243 3.24 -14.86 -6.94
N GLU A 244 3.26 -16.15 -7.28
CA GLU A 244 4.08 -16.69 -8.37
C GLU A 244 3.33 -16.76 -9.70
N ALA A 245 1.99 -16.73 -9.68
CA ALA A 245 1.17 -16.83 -10.88
C ALA A 245 0.17 -15.65 -11.06
N PRO A 246 0.62 -14.37 -10.93
CA PRO A 246 -0.29 -13.22 -10.99
C PRO A 246 -1.01 -13.08 -12.34
N LEU A 247 -0.44 -13.56 -13.45
CA LEU A 247 -1.12 -13.60 -14.75
C LEU A 247 -2.23 -14.66 -14.83
N LEU A 248 -2.06 -15.79 -14.14
CA LEU A 248 -3.12 -16.77 -14.04
C LEU A 248 -4.25 -16.24 -13.17
N PHE A 249 -3.92 -15.57 -12.06
CA PHE A 249 -4.91 -14.84 -11.26
C PHE A 249 -5.66 -13.80 -12.10
N TYR A 250 -4.95 -13.02 -12.91
CA TYR A 250 -5.52 -12.03 -13.82
C TYR A 250 -6.59 -12.64 -14.75
N ARG A 251 -6.37 -13.84 -15.26
CA ARG A 251 -7.29 -14.55 -16.17
C ARG A 251 -8.47 -15.24 -15.48
N MET A 252 -8.49 -15.32 -14.15
CA MET A 252 -9.61 -15.92 -13.41
C MET A 252 -10.91 -15.14 -13.62
N PRO A 253 -12.08 -15.81 -13.58
CA PRO A 253 -13.39 -15.15 -13.55
C PRO A 253 -13.49 -14.15 -12.39
N LYS A 254 -14.21 -13.04 -12.64
CA LYS A 254 -14.36 -11.94 -11.67
C LYS A 254 -14.79 -12.42 -10.28
N GLN A 255 -15.79 -13.31 -10.21
CA GLN A 255 -16.32 -13.82 -8.94
C GLN A 255 -15.26 -14.57 -8.12
N LEU A 256 -14.39 -15.36 -8.78
CA LEU A 256 -13.30 -16.08 -8.11
C LEU A 256 -12.23 -15.13 -7.63
N LYS A 257 -11.87 -14.10 -8.41
CA LYS A 257 -10.95 -13.03 -7.99
C LYS A 257 -11.47 -12.30 -6.74
N GLU A 258 -12.72 -11.87 -6.75
CA GLU A 258 -13.34 -11.17 -5.63
C GLU A 258 -13.39 -12.06 -4.37
N ARG A 259 -13.71 -13.34 -4.51
CA ARG A 259 -13.70 -14.30 -3.39
C ARG A 259 -12.28 -14.46 -2.84
N ALA A 260 -11.28 -14.64 -3.71
CA ALA A 260 -9.89 -14.77 -3.29
C ALA A 260 -9.41 -13.51 -2.56
N ILE A 261 -9.68 -12.31 -3.07
CA ILE A 261 -9.30 -11.04 -2.44
C ILE A 261 -9.97 -10.86 -1.08
N ARG A 262 -11.24 -11.29 -0.93
CA ARG A 262 -11.97 -11.16 0.35
C ARG A 262 -11.57 -12.18 1.39
N SER A 263 -11.25 -13.41 0.97
CA SER A 263 -11.03 -14.54 1.89
C SER A 263 -9.55 -14.86 2.14
N HIS A 264 -8.63 -14.25 1.38
CA HIS A 264 -7.22 -14.56 1.46
C HIS A 264 -6.39 -13.34 1.84
N MET A 265 -5.37 -13.55 2.67
CA MET A 265 -4.48 -12.52 3.16
C MET A 265 -5.21 -11.41 3.93
N HIS A 266 -5.99 -11.80 4.95
CA HIS A 266 -6.47 -10.83 5.93
C HIS A 266 -5.28 -10.10 6.56
N PRO A 267 -5.43 -8.80 6.88
CA PRO A 267 -4.37 -8.07 7.55
C PRO A 267 -3.96 -8.79 8.84
N ALA A 268 -2.70 -9.18 8.94
CA ALA A 268 -2.12 -9.79 10.14
C ALA A 268 -1.06 -8.87 10.73
N ALA A 269 -1.00 -8.78 12.05
CA ALA A 269 0.05 -8.09 12.76
C ALA A 269 1.36 -8.88 12.70
N GLY A 270 2.49 -8.23 12.90
CA GLY A 270 3.77 -8.93 13.08
C GLY A 270 3.72 -9.83 14.31
N TRP A 271 4.26 -11.05 14.19
CA TRP A 271 4.31 -12.01 15.30
C TRP A 271 4.97 -11.41 16.55
N PHE A 272 5.98 -10.56 16.37
CA PHE A 272 6.72 -9.87 17.43
C PHE A 272 5.87 -8.83 18.20
N MET A 273 4.69 -8.46 17.67
CA MET A 273 3.76 -7.55 18.35
C MET A 273 2.84 -8.27 19.35
N ARG A 274 2.80 -9.61 19.34
CA ARG A 274 1.88 -10.36 20.20
C ARG A 274 2.11 -10.05 21.68
N GLU A 275 3.33 -10.18 22.14
CA GLU A 275 3.70 -9.93 23.54
C GLU A 275 3.57 -8.45 23.95
N GLN A 276 3.54 -7.54 22.98
CA GLN A 276 3.38 -6.11 23.25
C GLN A 276 1.92 -5.70 23.41
N VAL A 277 0.98 -6.53 22.92
CA VAL A 277 -0.43 -6.17 22.85
C VAL A 277 -1.30 -7.11 23.69
N GLU A 278 -1.13 -8.44 23.58
CA GLU A 278 -1.93 -9.40 24.33
C GLU A 278 -1.69 -9.27 25.83
N GLY A 279 -2.77 -9.09 26.60
CA GLY A 279 -2.73 -8.88 28.06
C GLY A 279 -2.24 -7.49 28.51
N ARG A 280 -1.80 -6.62 27.58
CA ARG A 280 -1.32 -5.27 27.91
C ARG A 280 -2.25 -4.16 27.46
N ILE A 281 -2.93 -4.34 26.32
CA ILE A 281 -3.86 -3.36 25.74
C ILE A 281 -5.26 -3.94 25.83
N PRO A 282 -6.25 -3.22 26.40
CA PRO A 282 -7.64 -3.64 26.44
C PRO A 282 -8.18 -3.88 25.03
N THR A 283 -8.98 -4.94 24.90
CA THR A 283 -9.59 -5.30 23.60
C THR A 283 -11.08 -5.60 23.76
N THR A 284 -11.88 -5.19 22.76
CA THR A 284 -13.28 -5.61 22.56
C THR A 284 -13.37 -6.27 21.20
N LEU A 285 -13.19 -7.59 21.16
CA LEU A 285 -13.19 -8.40 19.95
C LEU A 285 -14.58 -9.02 19.69
N GLY A 286 -14.85 -9.47 18.45
CA GLY A 286 -16.16 -9.94 18.04
C GLY A 286 -17.23 -8.84 17.94
N HIS A 287 -16.84 -7.57 18.03
CA HIS A 287 -17.78 -6.44 18.05
C HIS A 287 -17.55 -5.50 16.87
N THR A 288 -18.64 -4.97 16.35
CA THR A 288 -18.61 -3.99 15.25
C THR A 288 -19.24 -2.68 15.72
N PRO A 289 -18.56 -1.54 15.55
CA PRO A 289 -19.19 -0.26 15.77
C PRO A 289 -20.37 -0.09 14.79
N VAL A 290 -21.59 0.08 15.32
CA VAL A 290 -22.82 0.27 14.52
C VAL A 290 -23.28 1.72 14.50
N ALA A 291 -22.96 2.48 15.53
CA ALA A 291 -23.20 3.92 15.60
C ALA A 291 -22.07 4.61 16.37
N ALA A 292 -21.88 5.89 16.08
CA ALA A 292 -20.97 6.77 16.79
C ALA A 292 -21.59 8.15 16.90
N GLN A 293 -21.47 8.79 18.08
CA GLN A 293 -21.96 10.15 18.32
C GLN A 293 -21.05 10.90 19.29
N ALA A 294 -21.00 12.20 19.14
CA ALA A 294 -20.37 13.07 20.14
C ALA A 294 -21.37 13.34 21.27
N LYS A 295 -20.96 13.10 22.51
CA LYS A 295 -21.75 13.39 23.70
C LYS A 295 -20.83 13.82 24.86
N ASP A 296 -21.16 14.93 25.52
CA ASP A 296 -20.41 15.46 26.66
C ASP A 296 -18.89 15.60 26.40
N GLY A 297 -18.50 16.03 25.18
CA GLY A 297 -17.10 16.21 24.76
C GLY A 297 -16.36 14.90 24.46
N ARG A 298 -17.04 13.76 24.43
CA ARG A 298 -16.46 12.45 24.16
C ARG A 298 -17.11 11.75 22.95
N ALA A 299 -16.37 10.89 22.30
CA ALA A 299 -16.85 10.00 21.26
C ALA A 299 -17.47 8.75 21.88
N VAL A 300 -18.79 8.62 21.76
CA VAL A 300 -19.56 7.48 22.27
C VAL A 300 -19.83 6.52 21.11
N LEU A 301 -19.31 5.28 21.24
CA LEU A 301 -19.49 4.20 20.26
C LEU A 301 -20.55 3.22 20.74
N THR A 302 -21.51 2.90 19.90
CA THR A 302 -22.40 1.75 20.07
C THR A 302 -21.80 0.56 19.32
N LEU A 303 -21.50 -0.50 20.04
CA LEU A 303 -20.88 -1.71 19.53
C LEU A 303 -21.91 -2.85 19.55
N ALA A 304 -22.02 -3.59 18.43
CA ALA A 304 -22.85 -4.78 18.36
C ALA A 304 -21.98 -6.04 18.27
N ASP A 305 -22.31 -7.05 19.04
CA ASP A 305 -21.71 -8.38 18.93
C ASP A 305 -22.30 -9.20 17.77
N GLY A 306 -21.83 -10.45 17.59
CA GLY A 306 -22.33 -11.37 16.56
C GLY A 306 -23.80 -11.81 16.74
N ALA A 307 -24.37 -11.65 17.93
CA ALA A 307 -25.77 -11.93 18.25
C ALA A 307 -26.67 -10.68 18.11
N GLY A 308 -26.06 -9.50 17.88
CA GLY A 308 -26.76 -8.24 17.76
C GLY A 308 -26.99 -7.52 19.11
N ALA A 309 -26.47 -8.05 20.23
CA ALA A 309 -26.51 -7.36 21.51
C ALA A 309 -25.61 -6.12 21.46
N GLN A 310 -26.10 -5.02 21.99
CA GLN A 310 -25.42 -3.74 21.92
C GLN A 310 -24.86 -3.29 23.26
N THR A 311 -23.64 -2.76 23.23
CA THR A 311 -22.99 -2.11 24.36
C THR A 311 -22.48 -0.74 23.95
N THR A 312 -22.24 0.14 24.92
CA THR A 312 -21.77 1.49 24.67
C THR A 312 -20.45 1.72 25.37
N GLN A 313 -19.49 2.31 24.66
CA GLN A 313 -18.17 2.70 25.20
C GLN A 313 -17.86 4.15 24.80
N SER A 314 -17.13 4.86 25.65
CA SER A 314 -16.82 6.28 25.48
C SER A 314 -15.33 6.52 25.49
N PHE A 315 -14.84 7.36 24.57
CA PHE A 315 -13.43 7.66 24.36
C PHE A 315 -13.20 9.14 24.10
N ASP A 316 -11.98 9.63 24.30
CA ASP A 316 -11.60 10.98 23.94
C ASP A 316 -11.36 11.13 22.43
N HIS A 317 -10.97 10.03 21.75
CA HIS A 317 -10.73 10.02 20.32
C HIS A 317 -10.91 8.62 19.73
N VAL A 318 -11.27 8.55 18.46
CA VAL A 318 -11.42 7.33 17.69
C VAL A 318 -10.44 7.33 16.53
N ILE A 319 -9.62 6.30 16.41
CA ILE A 319 -8.76 6.13 15.24
C ILE A 319 -9.27 4.95 14.41
N ALA A 320 -9.71 5.25 13.18
CA ALA A 320 -10.12 4.25 12.22
C ALA A 320 -8.88 3.57 11.59
N ALA A 321 -8.51 2.41 12.09
CA ALA A 321 -7.48 1.56 11.49
C ALA A 321 -8.12 0.51 10.55
N THR A 322 -9.05 0.96 9.73
CA THR A 322 -9.97 0.15 8.91
C THR A 322 -9.46 -0.06 7.48
N GLY A 323 -8.18 0.27 7.26
CA GLY A 323 -7.46 -0.01 6.02
C GLY A 323 -7.81 0.93 4.86
N TYR A 324 -7.55 0.45 3.64
CA TYR A 324 -7.60 1.25 2.43
C TYR A 324 -8.54 0.64 1.40
N ARG A 325 -9.32 1.48 0.71
CA ARG A 325 -10.20 1.07 -0.40
C ARG A 325 -9.92 1.93 -1.61
N VAL A 326 -9.48 1.31 -2.69
CA VAL A 326 -9.23 2.01 -3.96
C VAL A 326 -10.54 2.62 -4.46
N ASN A 327 -10.49 3.92 -4.74
CA ASN A 327 -11.59 4.64 -5.36
C ASN A 327 -11.01 5.80 -6.17
N LEU A 328 -11.05 5.69 -7.51
CA LEU A 328 -10.50 6.71 -8.39
C LEU A 328 -11.15 8.09 -8.24
N LYS A 329 -12.40 8.16 -7.73
CA LYS A 329 -13.05 9.45 -7.43
C LYS A 329 -12.31 10.27 -6.36
N ARG A 330 -11.48 9.61 -5.55
CA ARG A 330 -10.70 10.24 -4.48
C ARG A 330 -9.32 10.71 -4.91
N VAL A 331 -8.91 10.43 -6.16
CA VAL A 331 -7.62 10.88 -6.70
C VAL A 331 -7.79 12.31 -7.22
N PRO A 332 -7.27 13.34 -6.53
CA PRO A 332 -7.65 14.73 -6.77
C PRO A 332 -7.07 15.31 -8.07
N PHE A 333 -5.91 14.83 -8.48
CA PHE A 333 -5.23 15.34 -9.68
C PHE A 333 -5.83 14.83 -11.01
N LEU A 334 -6.68 13.80 -11.00
CA LEU A 334 -7.37 13.35 -12.20
C LEU A 334 -8.47 14.34 -12.61
N SER A 335 -8.37 14.90 -13.81
CA SER A 335 -9.46 15.73 -14.35
C SER A 335 -10.76 14.90 -14.44
N GLU A 336 -11.91 15.54 -14.25
CA GLU A 336 -13.21 14.85 -14.30
C GLU A 336 -13.44 14.17 -15.64
N SER A 337 -13.06 14.86 -16.75
CA SER A 337 -13.18 14.31 -18.10
C SER A 337 -12.33 13.06 -18.30
N LEU A 338 -11.10 13.01 -17.75
CA LEU A 338 -10.25 11.82 -17.83
C LEU A 338 -10.79 10.71 -16.93
N ARG A 339 -11.18 11.04 -15.70
CA ARG A 339 -11.68 10.10 -14.71
C ARG A 339 -12.92 9.35 -15.17
N SER A 340 -13.87 10.05 -15.80
CA SER A 340 -15.13 9.48 -16.31
C SER A 340 -14.93 8.50 -17.48
N GLN A 341 -13.82 8.58 -18.20
CA GLN A 341 -13.49 7.71 -19.32
C GLN A 341 -12.75 6.42 -18.90
N ILE A 342 -12.22 6.35 -17.66
CA ILE A 342 -11.53 5.16 -17.17
C ILE A 342 -12.56 4.08 -16.84
N ALA A 343 -12.49 2.93 -17.51
CA ALA A 343 -13.31 1.78 -17.18
C ALA A 343 -12.90 1.23 -15.80
N LEU A 344 -13.89 0.87 -14.99
CA LEU A 344 -13.71 0.41 -13.62
C LEU A 344 -14.16 -1.04 -13.43
N THR A 345 -13.48 -1.74 -12.52
CA THR A 345 -13.99 -2.92 -11.84
C THR A 345 -14.25 -2.50 -10.39
N ASN A 346 -15.52 -2.48 -9.99
CA ASN A 346 -16.00 -1.82 -8.76
C ASN A 346 -15.58 -0.33 -8.74
N THR A 347 -14.65 0.06 -7.89
CA THR A 347 -14.13 1.43 -7.79
C THR A 347 -12.65 1.56 -8.20
N SER A 348 -12.04 0.44 -8.61
CA SER A 348 -10.66 0.35 -9.07
C SER A 348 -10.57 0.41 -10.60
N PRO A 349 -9.48 0.91 -11.19
CA PRO A 349 -9.31 0.91 -12.64
C PRO A 349 -9.25 -0.51 -13.18
N LEU A 350 -9.99 -0.76 -14.28
CA LEU A 350 -9.79 -1.95 -15.08
C LEU A 350 -8.48 -1.80 -15.85
N VAL A 351 -7.56 -2.74 -15.68
CA VAL A 351 -6.26 -2.72 -16.35
C VAL A 351 -6.02 -3.98 -17.17
N SER A 352 -5.25 -3.84 -18.25
CA SER A 352 -4.75 -4.95 -19.07
C SER A 352 -3.73 -5.79 -18.30
N ASP A 353 -3.31 -6.90 -18.89
CA ASP A 353 -2.22 -7.74 -18.35
C ASP A 353 -0.85 -7.02 -18.30
N ASN A 354 -0.72 -5.86 -18.92
CA ASN A 354 0.43 -4.97 -18.86
C ASN A 354 0.17 -3.70 -18.04
N PHE A 355 -0.88 -3.70 -17.19
CA PHE A 355 -1.27 -2.61 -16.29
C PHE A 355 -1.77 -1.34 -16.99
N GLU A 356 -1.99 -1.33 -18.29
CA GLU A 356 -2.60 -0.23 -19.02
C GLU A 356 -4.10 -0.19 -18.76
N THR A 357 -4.66 0.98 -18.48
CA THR A 357 -6.10 1.17 -18.27
C THR A 357 -6.85 1.14 -19.62
N SER A 358 -8.18 1.36 -19.60
CA SER A 358 -8.96 1.56 -20.81
C SER A 358 -8.54 2.81 -21.61
N ILE A 359 -7.75 3.70 -21.01
CA ILE A 359 -7.22 4.88 -21.66
C ILE A 359 -5.82 4.57 -22.17
N PRO A 360 -5.59 4.54 -23.51
CA PRO A 360 -4.27 4.26 -24.05
C PRO A 360 -3.20 5.20 -23.51
N GLY A 361 -2.10 4.63 -23.01
CA GLY A 361 -1.00 5.38 -22.42
C GLY A 361 -1.14 5.66 -20.92
N LEU A 362 -2.28 5.37 -20.30
CA LEU A 362 -2.47 5.51 -18.85
C LEU A 362 -2.37 4.16 -18.15
N TYR A 363 -1.46 4.04 -17.22
CA TYR A 363 -1.19 2.82 -16.46
C TYR A 363 -1.55 3.02 -14.98
N ALA A 364 -2.03 1.97 -14.32
CA ALA A 364 -2.29 1.97 -12.88
C ALA A 364 -1.66 0.72 -12.25
N ILE A 365 -0.79 0.92 -11.25
CA ILE A 365 0.01 -0.14 -10.63
C ILE A 365 -0.13 -0.16 -9.11
N GLY A 366 0.40 -1.21 -8.48
CA GLY A 366 0.32 -1.41 -7.04
C GLY A 366 -1.13 -1.65 -6.60
N LEU A 367 -1.51 -1.07 -5.45
CA LEU A 367 -2.84 -1.30 -4.86
C LEU A 367 -4.00 -1.04 -5.84
N SER A 368 -3.85 -0.08 -6.75
CA SER A 368 -4.85 0.24 -7.76
C SER A 368 -5.13 -0.91 -8.74
N ALA A 369 -4.19 -1.84 -8.92
CA ALA A 369 -4.33 -3.01 -9.79
C ALA A 369 -4.72 -4.30 -9.03
N MET A 370 -4.97 -4.23 -7.73
CA MET A 370 -5.21 -5.39 -6.88
C MET A 370 -6.43 -6.22 -7.33
N GLU A 371 -7.50 -5.60 -7.76
CA GLU A 371 -8.70 -6.32 -8.20
C GLU A 371 -8.46 -7.16 -9.47
N MET A 372 -7.43 -6.83 -10.24
CA MET A 372 -7.05 -7.57 -11.44
C MET A 372 -5.98 -8.63 -11.18
N PHE A 373 -4.94 -8.31 -10.40
CA PHE A 373 -3.77 -9.18 -10.19
C PHE A 373 -3.71 -9.83 -8.79
N GLY A 374 -4.69 -9.56 -7.93
CA GLY A 374 -4.81 -10.19 -6.62
C GLY A 374 -3.97 -9.58 -5.51
N PRO A 375 -3.88 -10.29 -4.37
CA PRO A 375 -3.26 -9.79 -3.14
C PRO A 375 -1.81 -9.34 -3.26
N LEU A 376 -1.03 -9.89 -4.21
CA LEU A 376 0.36 -9.48 -4.46
C LEU A 376 0.50 -7.95 -4.60
N MET A 377 -0.46 -7.30 -5.23
CA MET A 377 -0.44 -5.85 -5.47
C MET A 377 -0.60 -4.99 -4.21
N ARG A 378 -0.93 -5.57 -3.06
CA ARG A 378 -0.93 -4.87 -1.76
C ARG A 378 0.46 -4.68 -1.18
N PHE A 379 1.41 -5.52 -1.59
CA PHE A 379 2.75 -5.61 -1.00
C PHE A 379 3.77 -4.94 -1.91
N MET A 380 4.82 -4.39 -1.34
CA MET A 380 5.89 -3.75 -2.12
C MET A 380 6.59 -4.73 -3.06
N VAL A 381 6.74 -5.99 -2.67
CA VAL A 381 7.34 -7.04 -3.48
C VAL A 381 6.60 -7.26 -4.82
N GLY A 382 5.34 -6.90 -4.92
CA GLY A 382 4.62 -6.91 -6.18
C GLY A 382 5.23 -6.00 -7.26
N ALA A 383 6.12 -5.08 -6.87
CA ALA A 383 6.88 -4.27 -7.81
C ALA A 383 7.86 -5.12 -8.64
N GLU A 384 8.36 -6.24 -8.12
CA GLU A 384 9.24 -7.17 -8.86
C GLU A 384 8.54 -7.79 -10.08
N PHE A 385 7.22 -7.99 -9.98
CA PHE A 385 6.40 -8.43 -11.12
C PHE A 385 5.95 -7.27 -12.00
N ALA A 386 5.46 -6.17 -11.41
CA ALA A 386 4.82 -5.09 -12.14
C ALA A 386 5.82 -4.21 -12.90
N ALA A 387 6.96 -3.85 -12.28
CA ALA A 387 7.89 -2.87 -12.84
C ALA A 387 8.56 -3.32 -14.15
N PRO A 388 9.17 -4.53 -14.23
CA PRO A 388 9.76 -4.98 -15.49
C PRO A 388 8.73 -5.13 -16.60
N ARG A 389 7.49 -5.54 -16.25
CA ARG A 389 6.42 -5.75 -17.22
C ARG A 389 5.92 -4.44 -17.83
N VAL A 390 5.64 -3.45 -16.98
CA VAL A 390 5.23 -2.10 -17.43
C VAL A 390 6.33 -1.46 -18.25
N ALA A 391 7.58 -1.53 -17.80
CA ALA A 391 8.70 -0.93 -18.51
C ALA A 391 8.92 -1.57 -19.89
N ALA A 392 8.86 -2.90 -20.00
CA ALA A 392 9.00 -3.60 -21.29
C ALA A 392 7.83 -3.31 -22.24
N HIS A 393 6.61 -3.14 -21.72
CA HIS A 393 5.46 -2.78 -22.52
C HIS A 393 5.58 -1.33 -23.04
N LEU A 394 5.96 -0.39 -22.17
CA LEU A 394 6.17 1.01 -22.53
C LEU A 394 7.30 1.17 -23.57
N GLU A 395 8.44 0.50 -23.39
CA GLU A 395 9.55 0.52 -24.34
C GLU A 395 9.10 0.11 -25.74
N ARG A 396 8.40 -1.04 -25.86
CA ARG A 396 7.84 -1.51 -27.14
C ARG A 396 6.85 -0.51 -27.75
N LYS A 397 5.94 0.02 -26.92
CA LYS A 397 4.92 0.98 -27.35
C LYS A 397 5.53 2.30 -27.86
N ILE A 398 6.59 2.77 -27.20
CA ILE A 398 7.30 4.00 -27.60
C ILE A 398 8.06 3.79 -28.92
N ALA A 399 8.65 2.62 -29.12
CA ALA A 399 9.40 2.28 -30.32
C ALA A 399 8.48 2.11 -31.57
N MET A 400 7.17 1.84 -31.40
CA MET A 400 6.25 1.66 -32.52
C MET A 400 5.97 2.99 -33.26
N PRO A 401 5.95 3.00 -34.60
CA PRO A 401 5.53 4.16 -35.39
C PRO A 401 4.12 4.61 -35.04
N LYS A 402 3.85 5.93 -35.09
CA LYS A 402 2.53 6.51 -34.72
C LYS A 402 1.33 5.83 -35.43
N ARG A 403 1.49 5.37 -36.66
CA ARG A 403 0.41 4.71 -37.46
C ARG A 403 -0.04 3.35 -36.93
N GLN A 404 0.76 2.66 -36.12
CA GLN A 404 0.46 1.31 -35.58
C GLN A 404 -0.03 1.32 -34.12
N ARG A 405 -0.11 2.50 -33.47
CA ARG A 405 -0.50 2.63 -32.06
C ARG A 405 -2.02 2.73 -31.85
N ALA A 406 -2.78 2.93 -32.89
CA ALA A 406 -4.23 3.17 -32.85
C ALA A 406 -5.09 1.95 -33.25
N ALA A 407 -4.49 0.83 -33.60
CA ALA A 407 -5.14 -0.45 -33.84
C ALA A 407 -4.97 -1.39 -32.63
#